data_79a1e4ea8af929eed1d7b4947cc13f24
#
_entry.id   79a1e4ea8af929eed1d7b4947cc13f24
#
_cell.length_a   1.000
_cell.length_b   1.000
_cell.length_c   1.000
_cell.angle_alpha   90.00
_cell.angle_beta   90.00
_cell.angle_gamma   90.00
#
_symmetry.space_group_name_H-M   'P 1'
#
loop_
_entity.id
_entity.type
_entity.pdbx_description
1 polymer ?
#
loop_
_entity_poly.entity_id
_entity_poly.type
_entity_poly.pdbx_seq_one_letter_code
_entity_poly.pdbx_strand_id
1 'polypeptide(L)'
;MVKPPKNLYGKSLVPLLKSDQAGLVDASRDWSVSGRERHVGSAREGNLPYPMRSLRTPDFLYIRNFAPDRWPMGAPYSAAESTPDLKDVGNNTRAAFPDMDASPTKTWLIAHQHDAQWKWHYDLAFAKRPAEELYDLKTDPDQVKNLAADPAFATQKRAQSERLMKLLKDANDPRVTGDGSTFDKPPFSDPEQAGGGKAKKKTAK
;
A
#
# COMPACT_ATOMS: atom_id res chain seq x y z
N MET A 1 25.02 -18.88 19.89
CA MET A 1 24.34 -18.40 18.68
C MET A 1 22.87 -18.78 18.79
N VAL A 2 21.95 -17.81 18.73
CA VAL A 2 20.51 -18.08 18.85
C VAL A 2 20.01 -18.66 17.52
N LYS A 3 19.31 -19.81 17.56
CA LYS A 3 18.68 -20.38 16.36
C LYS A 3 17.44 -19.56 16.02
N PRO A 4 17.28 -19.08 14.77
CA PRO A 4 16.08 -18.39 14.36
C PRO A 4 14.85 -19.33 14.40
N PRO A 5 13.63 -18.81 14.55
CA PRO A 5 12.41 -19.60 14.40
C PRO A 5 12.37 -20.35 13.06
N LYS A 6 11.76 -21.55 13.04
CA LYS A 6 11.76 -22.42 11.84
C LYS A 6 10.97 -21.85 10.65
N ASN A 7 10.08 -20.91 10.90
CA ASN A 7 9.15 -20.35 9.91
C ASN A 7 9.52 -18.93 9.46
N LEU A 8 10.80 -18.54 9.55
CA LEU A 8 11.27 -17.27 8.98
C LEU A 8 11.52 -17.42 7.48
N TYR A 9 10.92 -16.55 6.71
CA TYR A 9 11.17 -16.41 5.26
C TYR A 9 12.47 -15.64 4.97
N GLY A 10 12.87 -14.76 5.88
CA GLY A 10 14.11 -14.00 5.78
C GLY A 10 15.35 -14.88 5.96
N LYS A 11 16.41 -14.55 5.22
CA LYS A 11 17.73 -15.16 5.35
C LYS A 11 18.69 -14.19 6.04
N SER A 12 19.68 -14.72 6.77
CA SER A 12 20.72 -13.90 7.41
C SER A 12 21.39 -12.95 6.41
N LEU A 13 21.57 -11.69 6.80
CA LEU A 13 22.32 -10.70 6.03
C LEU A 13 23.83 -10.75 6.32
N VAL A 14 24.28 -11.55 7.31
CA VAL A 14 25.70 -11.62 7.71
C VAL A 14 26.65 -11.93 6.55
N PRO A 15 26.34 -12.86 5.61
CA PRO A 15 27.22 -13.07 4.46
C PRO A 15 27.38 -11.81 3.57
N LEU A 16 26.30 -11.03 3.39
CA LEU A 16 26.34 -9.79 2.61
C LEU A 16 27.17 -8.72 3.32
N LEU A 17 26.99 -8.57 4.65
CA LEU A 17 27.72 -7.60 5.47
C LEU A 17 29.23 -7.89 5.57
N LYS A 18 29.64 -9.12 5.30
CA LYS A 18 31.05 -9.55 5.27
C LYS A 18 31.65 -9.58 3.87
N SER A 19 30.89 -9.25 2.85
CA SER A 19 31.36 -9.24 1.47
C SER A 19 31.99 -7.89 1.13
N ASP A 20 33.09 -7.91 0.42
CA ASP A 20 33.74 -6.72 -0.17
C ASP A 20 33.15 -6.39 -1.57
N GLN A 21 32.17 -7.18 -2.04
CA GLN A 21 31.52 -6.97 -3.32
C GLN A 21 30.42 -5.92 -3.24
N ALA A 22 30.24 -5.13 -4.30
CA ALA A 22 29.14 -4.19 -4.46
C ALA A 22 28.04 -4.78 -5.38
N GLY A 23 26.84 -4.21 -5.31
CA GLY A 23 25.70 -4.61 -6.13
C GLY A 23 24.95 -5.84 -5.59
N LEU A 24 24.40 -6.66 -6.47
CA LEU A 24 23.68 -7.88 -6.12
C LEU A 24 24.63 -9.01 -5.76
N VAL A 25 25.14 -9.00 -4.53
CA VAL A 25 26.14 -9.96 -4.03
C VAL A 25 25.59 -11.40 -3.96
N ASP A 26 24.30 -11.56 -3.68
CA ASP A 26 23.63 -12.86 -3.63
C ASP A 26 22.51 -12.90 -4.65
N ALA A 27 22.74 -13.55 -5.78
CA ALA A 27 21.79 -13.66 -6.89
C ALA A 27 20.45 -14.31 -6.49
N SER A 28 20.40 -15.06 -5.38
CA SER A 28 19.13 -15.62 -4.86
C SER A 28 18.24 -14.58 -4.20
N ARG A 29 18.72 -13.35 -4.01
CA ARG A 29 18.02 -12.20 -3.43
C ARG A 29 17.64 -11.16 -4.49
N ASP A 30 17.28 -11.61 -5.67
CA ASP A 30 16.87 -10.77 -6.80
C ASP A 30 15.45 -10.22 -6.68
N TRP A 31 14.78 -10.42 -5.55
CA TRP A 31 13.41 -9.97 -5.34
C TRP A 31 13.10 -9.63 -3.89
N SER A 32 12.08 -8.79 -3.72
CA SER A 32 11.40 -8.58 -2.44
C SER A 32 9.90 -8.49 -2.64
N VAL A 33 9.15 -9.00 -1.65
CA VAL A 33 7.69 -8.87 -1.60
C VAL A 33 7.34 -7.94 -0.45
N SER A 34 6.45 -7.00 -0.73
CA SER A 34 5.85 -6.11 0.27
C SER A 34 4.34 -6.18 0.20
N GLY A 35 3.67 -5.85 1.29
CA GLY A 35 2.22 -5.84 1.32
C GLY A 35 1.67 -4.90 2.37
N ARG A 36 0.45 -4.43 2.13
CA ARG A 36 -0.31 -3.62 3.09
C ARG A 36 -1.76 -4.05 3.06
N GLU A 37 -2.40 -4.04 4.21
CA GLU A 37 -3.85 -4.19 4.35
C GLU A 37 -4.47 -2.86 4.75
N ARG A 38 -4.04 -2.31 5.86
CA ARG A 38 -4.44 -0.97 6.31
C ARG A 38 -3.28 -0.29 7.02
N HIS A 39 -3.33 1.03 7.04
CA HIS A 39 -2.39 1.85 7.78
C HIS A 39 -3.11 2.45 8.99
N VAL A 40 -4.13 3.26 8.75
CA VAL A 40 -4.96 3.84 9.80
C VAL A 40 -6.32 3.12 9.82
N GLY A 41 -6.78 2.76 11.00
CA GLY A 41 -8.13 2.29 11.15
C GLY A 41 -9.14 3.39 10.89
N SER A 42 -10.38 3.01 10.58
CA SER A 42 -11.45 3.94 10.18
C SER A 42 -11.11 4.88 8.99
N ALA A 43 -10.02 4.58 8.26
CA ALA A 43 -9.68 5.31 7.04
C ALA A 43 -10.71 5.11 5.92
N ARG A 44 -11.51 4.06 6.00
CA ARG A 44 -12.60 3.71 5.07
C ARG A 44 -13.80 3.23 5.85
N GLU A 45 -14.98 3.42 5.30
CA GLU A 45 -16.21 2.90 5.88
C GLU A 45 -16.09 1.40 6.19
N GLY A 46 -16.66 0.96 7.30
CA GLY A 46 -16.57 -0.42 7.77
C GLY A 46 -15.16 -0.86 8.17
N ASN A 47 -14.23 0.08 8.34
CA ASN A 47 -12.82 -0.21 8.63
C ASN A 47 -12.15 -1.13 7.59
N LEU A 48 -12.61 -1.05 6.34
CA LEU A 48 -12.13 -1.90 5.26
C LEU A 48 -10.66 -1.61 4.91
N PRO A 49 -9.84 -2.63 4.64
CA PRO A 49 -8.45 -2.44 4.22
C PRO A 49 -8.35 -1.98 2.76
N TYR A 50 -7.17 -1.48 2.38
CA TYR A 50 -6.75 -1.40 0.98
C TYR A 50 -5.67 -2.47 0.75
N PRO A 51 -6.07 -3.67 0.33
CA PRO A 51 -5.15 -4.79 0.20
C PRO A 51 -4.30 -4.66 -1.07
N MET A 52 -2.99 -4.58 -0.88
CA MET A 52 -2.04 -4.60 -1.99
C MET A 52 -0.86 -5.53 -1.67
N ARG A 53 -0.27 -6.10 -2.71
CA ARG A 53 1.01 -6.82 -2.67
C ARG A 53 1.87 -6.36 -3.81
N SER A 54 3.16 -6.23 -3.56
CA SER A 54 4.12 -5.86 -4.60
C SER A 54 5.27 -6.84 -4.67
N LEU A 55 5.78 -7.03 -5.88
CA LEU A 55 7.01 -7.72 -6.18
C LEU A 55 7.98 -6.73 -6.80
N ARG A 56 9.10 -6.47 -6.12
CA ARG A 56 10.21 -5.70 -6.66
C ARG A 56 11.33 -6.64 -7.09
N THR A 57 11.78 -6.47 -8.30
CA THR A 57 12.97 -7.09 -8.88
C THR A 57 14.00 -6.00 -9.24
N PRO A 58 15.22 -6.32 -9.71
CA PRO A 58 16.16 -5.28 -10.14
C PRO A 58 15.62 -4.36 -11.23
N ASP A 59 14.78 -4.88 -12.12
CA ASP A 59 14.33 -4.17 -13.32
C ASP A 59 12.88 -3.66 -13.22
N PHE A 60 12.02 -4.33 -12.45
CA PHE A 60 10.58 -4.04 -12.40
C PHE A 60 10.03 -3.98 -10.98
N LEU A 61 9.05 -3.09 -10.80
CA LEU A 61 8.11 -3.13 -9.69
C LEU A 61 6.73 -3.52 -10.25
N TYR A 62 6.17 -4.61 -9.76
CA TYR A 62 4.79 -5.03 -10.04
C TYR A 62 3.96 -4.93 -8.77
N ILE A 63 2.75 -4.36 -8.89
CA ILE A 63 1.80 -4.21 -7.79
C ILE A 63 0.48 -4.86 -8.17
N ARG A 64 -0.05 -5.68 -7.26
CA ARG A 64 -1.41 -6.20 -7.31
C ARG A 64 -2.28 -5.50 -6.27
N ASN A 65 -3.29 -4.78 -6.73
CA ASN A 65 -4.33 -4.18 -5.91
C ASN A 65 -5.55 -5.11 -5.91
N PHE A 66 -5.90 -5.69 -4.76
CA PHE A 66 -6.98 -6.68 -4.64
C PHE A 66 -8.38 -6.07 -4.52
N ALA A 67 -8.45 -4.78 -4.19
CA ALA A 67 -9.70 -4.01 -4.10
C ALA A 67 -9.54 -2.64 -4.78
N PRO A 68 -9.41 -2.60 -6.13
CA PRO A 68 -9.12 -1.38 -6.88
C PRO A 68 -10.26 -0.35 -6.84
N ASP A 69 -11.45 -0.77 -6.45
CA ASP A 69 -12.63 0.07 -6.21
C ASP A 69 -12.53 0.90 -4.92
N ARG A 70 -11.64 0.52 -3.99
CA ARG A 70 -11.42 1.25 -2.74
C ARG A 70 -10.40 2.38 -2.92
N TRP A 71 -10.49 3.40 -2.07
CA TRP A 71 -9.53 4.50 -2.06
C TRP A 71 -8.20 4.09 -1.39
N PRO A 72 -7.05 4.23 -2.06
CA PRO A 72 -5.76 3.74 -1.54
C PRO A 72 -5.28 4.47 -0.30
N MET A 73 -5.54 5.78 -0.22
CA MET A 73 -5.11 6.65 0.90
C MET A 73 -6.23 6.92 1.93
N GLY A 74 -7.28 6.07 1.94
CA GLY A 74 -8.46 6.28 2.75
C GLY A 74 -9.55 7.03 1.99
N ALA A 75 -10.75 7.08 2.60
CA ALA A 75 -11.89 7.75 1.98
C ALA A 75 -11.59 9.24 1.74
N PRO A 76 -12.05 9.79 0.62
CA PRO A 76 -12.07 11.23 0.43
C PRO A 76 -13.04 11.87 1.45
N TYR A 77 -13.07 13.19 1.48
CA TYR A 77 -14.12 13.92 2.17
C TYR A 77 -15.51 13.52 1.64
N SER A 78 -16.56 13.84 2.39
CA SER A 78 -17.95 13.49 2.04
C SER A 78 -18.27 13.85 0.59
N ALA A 79 -18.95 12.94 -0.12
CA ALA A 79 -19.42 13.17 -1.49
C ALA A 79 -20.40 14.36 -1.62
N ALA A 80 -20.99 14.82 -0.50
CA ALA A 80 -21.83 16.02 -0.45
C ALA A 80 -21.02 17.32 -0.44
N GLU A 81 -19.72 17.23 -0.13
CA GLU A 81 -18.81 18.37 -0.07
C GLU A 81 -17.97 18.40 -1.34
N SER A 82 -18.17 19.42 -2.17
CA SER A 82 -17.40 19.59 -3.41
C SER A 82 -15.91 19.91 -3.15
N THR A 83 -15.61 20.48 -2.00
CA THR A 83 -14.24 20.78 -1.54
C THR A 83 -14.23 20.79 -0.02
N PRO A 84 -13.31 20.06 0.64
CA PRO A 84 -13.20 20.08 2.10
C PRO A 84 -12.70 21.45 2.58
N ASP A 85 -12.96 21.78 3.84
CA ASP A 85 -12.30 22.93 4.47
C ASP A 85 -10.78 22.71 4.48
N LEU A 86 -10.05 23.48 3.69
CA LEU A 86 -8.61 23.35 3.53
C LEU A 86 -7.86 23.61 4.83
N LYS A 87 -8.41 24.43 5.73
CA LYS A 87 -7.82 24.66 7.06
C LYS A 87 -7.95 23.40 7.93
N ASP A 88 -9.09 22.73 7.86
CA ASP A 88 -9.28 21.45 8.56
C ASP A 88 -8.36 20.37 7.98
N VAL A 89 -8.28 20.24 6.67
CA VAL A 89 -7.34 19.28 6.01
C VAL A 89 -5.89 19.47 6.45
N GLY A 90 -5.46 20.72 6.63
CA GLY A 90 -4.10 21.06 7.03
C GLY A 90 -3.78 20.71 8.49
N ASN A 91 -4.79 20.54 9.34
CA ASN A 91 -4.62 20.35 10.78
C ASN A 91 -5.21 19.03 11.29
N ASN A 92 -6.01 18.35 10.49
CA ASN A 92 -6.74 17.14 10.87
C ASN A 92 -6.53 16.04 9.83
N THR A 93 -5.73 15.04 10.18
CA THR A 93 -5.46 13.88 9.31
C THR A 93 -6.74 13.18 8.84
N ARG A 94 -7.81 13.21 9.66
CA ARG A 94 -9.07 12.49 9.37
C ARG A 94 -10.04 13.26 8.49
N ALA A 95 -9.77 14.55 8.19
CA ALA A 95 -10.67 15.37 7.36
C ALA A 95 -10.81 14.84 5.93
N ALA A 96 -9.74 14.30 5.35
CA ALA A 96 -9.72 13.68 4.04
C ALA A 96 -8.54 12.71 3.94
N PHE A 97 -8.69 11.60 3.21
CA PHE A 97 -7.61 10.64 2.95
C PHE A 97 -6.78 10.31 4.21
N PRO A 98 -7.36 9.67 5.23
CA PRO A 98 -6.75 9.52 6.55
C PRO A 98 -5.46 8.70 6.61
N ASP A 99 -5.14 7.92 5.58
CA ASP A 99 -3.87 7.20 5.47
C ASP A 99 -2.68 8.12 5.12
N MET A 100 -2.94 9.41 4.87
CA MET A 100 -1.93 10.46 4.69
C MET A 100 -2.10 11.53 5.78
N ASP A 101 -1.03 11.81 6.52
CA ASP A 101 -1.04 12.79 7.59
C ASP A 101 -1.40 14.21 7.10
N ALA A 102 -2.03 14.99 7.99
CA ALA A 102 -2.28 16.41 7.75
C ALA A 102 -0.95 17.12 7.49
N SER A 103 -0.92 17.91 6.41
CA SER A 103 0.28 18.66 6.03
C SER A 103 -0.04 19.77 5.03
N PRO A 104 0.82 20.78 4.90
CA PRO A 104 0.68 21.79 3.84
C PRO A 104 0.65 21.17 2.44
N THR A 105 1.44 20.14 2.17
CA THR A 105 1.47 19.45 0.87
C THR A 105 0.14 18.75 0.57
N LYS A 106 -0.44 18.04 1.54
CA LYS A 106 -1.76 17.40 1.38
C LYS A 106 -2.83 18.45 1.07
N THR A 107 -2.85 19.56 1.83
CA THR A 107 -3.77 20.66 1.62
C THR A 107 -3.61 21.26 0.24
N TRP A 108 -2.38 21.49 -0.19
CA TRP A 108 -2.08 22.08 -1.50
C TRP A 108 -2.54 21.18 -2.64
N LEU A 109 -2.27 19.88 -2.58
CA LEU A 109 -2.71 18.90 -3.58
C LEU A 109 -4.24 18.86 -3.70
N ILE A 110 -4.95 18.88 -2.58
CA ILE A 110 -6.42 18.89 -2.57
C ILE A 110 -6.96 20.21 -3.12
N ALA A 111 -6.37 21.34 -2.79
CA ALA A 111 -6.77 22.65 -3.31
C ALA A 111 -6.64 22.73 -4.84
N HIS A 112 -5.62 22.09 -5.40
CA HIS A 112 -5.30 22.15 -6.84
C HIS A 112 -5.75 20.90 -7.64
N GLN A 113 -6.64 20.09 -7.08
CA GLN A 113 -7.09 18.81 -7.68
C GLN A 113 -7.76 18.98 -9.06
N HIS A 114 -8.26 20.16 -9.37
CA HIS A 114 -8.93 20.48 -10.64
C HIS A 114 -8.06 21.32 -11.58
N ASP A 115 -6.90 21.79 -11.14
CA ASP A 115 -6.01 22.60 -11.97
C ASP A 115 -5.31 21.71 -13.00
N ALA A 116 -5.46 22.02 -14.29
CA ALA A 116 -4.90 21.21 -15.38
C ALA A 116 -3.39 20.95 -15.23
N GLN A 117 -2.64 21.92 -14.69
CA GLN A 117 -1.20 21.82 -14.46
C GLN A 117 -0.84 20.85 -13.32
N TRP A 118 -1.70 20.73 -12.27
CA TRP A 118 -1.36 20.06 -11.02
C TRP A 118 -2.17 18.81 -10.75
N LYS A 119 -3.25 18.61 -11.50
CA LYS A 119 -4.17 17.46 -11.34
C LYS A 119 -3.43 16.11 -11.31
N TRP A 120 -2.42 15.94 -12.14
CA TRP A 120 -1.71 14.66 -12.20
C TRP A 120 -0.97 14.33 -10.88
N HIS A 121 -0.49 15.31 -10.13
CA HIS A 121 0.10 15.10 -8.81
C HIS A 121 -0.95 14.64 -7.81
N TYR A 122 -2.15 15.27 -7.84
CA TYR A 122 -3.28 14.82 -7.04
C TYR A 122 -3.68 13.38 -7.40
N ASP A 123 -3.77 13.06 -8.69
CA ASP A 123 -4.11 11.72 -9.15
C ASP A 123 -3.07 10.68 -8.69
N LEU A 124 -1.79 10.98 -8.78
CA LEU A 124 -0.72 10.12 -8.28
C LEU A 124 -0.78 9.92 -6.76
N ALA A 125 -1.20 10.93 -6.00
CA ALA A 125 -1.27 10.82 -4.55
C ALA A 125 -2.54 10.08 -4.07
N PHE A 126 -3.71 10.36 -4.68
CA PHE A 126 -4.99 10.01 -4.09
C PHE A 126 -5.92 9.19 -4.98
N ALA A 127 -5.78 9.22 -6.31
CA ALA A 127 -6.71 8.51 -7.19
C ALA A 127 -6.75 7.00 -6.94
N LYS A 128 -7.88 6.39 -7.23
CA LYS A 128 -8.02 4.93 -7.23
C LYS A 128 -7.02 4.31 -8.18
N ARG A 129 -6.48 3.17 -7.78
CA ARG A 129 -5.46 2.44 -8.54
C ARG A 129 -6.11 1.36 -9.40
N PRO A 130 -5.55 1.04 -10.58
CA PRO A 130 -5.96 -0.14 -11.33
C PRO A 130 -5.63 -1.42 -10.55
N ALA A 131 -6.21 -2.54 -10.96
CA ALA A 131 -5.97 -3.84 -10.33
C ALA A 131 -4.50 -4.28 -10.42
N GLU A 132 -3.77 -3.81 -11.43
CA GLU A 132 -2.37 -4.13 -11.67
C GLU A 132 -1.58 -2.87 -12.04
N GLU A 133 -0.36 -2.78 -11.49
CA GLU A 133 0.58 -1.73 -11.86
C GLU A 133 1.93 -2.39 -12.19
N LEU A 134 2.63 -1.86 -13.19
CA LEU A 134 3.95 -2.30 -13.60
C LEU A 134 4.81 -1.07 -13.91
N TYR A 135 5.99 -1.01 -13.31
CA TYR A 135 6.95 0.07 -13.51
C TYR A 135 8.31 -0.50 -13.91
N ASP A 136 8.91 0.06 -14.96
CA ASP A 136 10.27 -0.25 -15.38
C ASP A 136 11.24 0.65 -14.59
N LEU A 137 11.95 0.09 -13.63
CA LEU A 137 12.80 0.82 -12.70
C LEU A 137 14.07 1.40 -13.35
N LYS A 138 14.42 0.97 -14.58
CA LYS A 138 15.56 1.50 -15.31
C LYS A 138 15.22 2.79 -16.03
N THR A 139 14.01 2.86 -16.60
CA THR A 139 13.58 4.00 -17.42
C THR A 139 12.68 4.95 -16.69
N ASP A 140 12.06 4.49 -15.58
CA ASP A 140 11.14 5.24 -14.72
C ASP A 140 11.47 4.99 -13.23
N PRO A 141 12.60 5.51 -12.73
CA PRO A 141 13.02 5.32 -11.34
C PRO A 141 12.02 5.92 -10.34
N ASP A 142 11.26 6.92 -10.75
CA ASP A 142 10.25 7.61 -9.93
C ASP A 142 8.89 6.88 -9.90
N GLN A 143 8.72 5.83 -10.75
CA GLN A 143 7.53 4.96 -10.79
C GLN A 143 6.23 5.75 -11.01
N VAL A 144 6.25 6.66 -11.96
CA VAL A 144 5.11 7.52 -12.34
C VAL A 144 4.35 7.03 -13.57
N LYS A 145 4.96 6.18 -14.39
CA LYS A 145 4.38 5.64 -15.63
C LYS A 145 3.99 4.18 -15.48
N ASN A 146 2.70 3.94 -15.20
CA ASN A 146 2.19 2.56 -15.13
C ASN A 146 2.12 1.92 -16.52
N LEU A 147 2.88 0.85 -16.74
CA LEU A 147 2.99 0.08 -17.99
C LEU A 147 2.06 -1.13 -18.04
N ALA A 148 1.23 -1.36 -17.00
CA ALA A 148 0.42 -2.59 -16.92
C ALA A 148 -0.62 -2.74 -18.04
N ALA A 149 -1.05 -1.64 -18.66
CA ALA A 149 -1.96 -1.64 -19.79
C ALA A 149 -1.26 -1.59 -21.17
N ASP A 150 0.06 -1.42 -21.19
CA ASP A 150 0.84 -1.35 -22.45
C ASP A 150 1.06 -2.75 -23.02
N PRO A 151 0.57 -3.05 -24.25
CA PRO A 151 0.76 -4.37 -24.89
C PRO A 151 2.24 -4.76 -25.05
N ALA A 152 3.14 -3.81 -25.20
CA ALA A 152 4.59 -4.07 -25.32
C ALA A 152 5.15 -4.72 -24.03
N PHE A 153 4.52 -4.52 -22.89
CA PHE A 153 4.93 -5.06 -21.59
C PHE A 153 4.06 -6.24 -21.11
N ALA A 154 3.17 -6.76 -21.95
CA ALA A 154 2.24 -7.83 -21.56
C ALA A 154 2.95 -9.10 -21.04
N THR A 155 4.07 -9.47 -21.65
CA THR A 155 4.87 -10.64 -21.23
C THR A 155 5.51 -10.41 -19.87
N GLN A 156 6.13 -9.24 -19.67
CA GLN A 156 6.75 -8.86 -18.38
C GLN A 156 5.71 -8.81 -17.27
N LYS A 157 4.58 -8.15 -17.52
CA LYS A 157 3.47 -8.09 -16.56
C LYS A 157 3.02 -9.49 -16.14
N ARG A 158 2.76 -10.38 -17.10
CA ARG A 158 2.36 -11.76 -16.82
C ARG A 158 3.40 -12.49 -15.97
N ALA A 159 4.67 -12.43 -16.35
CA ALA A 159 5.75 -13.09 -15.61
C ALA A 159 5.86 -12.59 -14.15
N GLN A 160 5.77 -11.26 -13.93
CA GLN A 160 5.80 -10.67 -12.59
C GLN A 160 4.56 -11.05 -11.77
N SER A 161 3.38 -11.05 -12.40
CA SER A 161 2.12 -11.46 -11.76
C SER A 161 2.15 -12.93 -11.32
N GLU A 162 2.55 -13.84 -12.21
CA GLU A 162 2.67 -15.26 -11.92
C GLU A 162 3.67 -15.53 -10.79
N ARG A 163 4.84 -14.86 -10.84
CA ARG A 163 5.87 -14.95 -9.80
C ARG A 163 5.35 -14.46 -8.45
N LEU A 164 4.71 -13.29 -8.39
CA LEU A 164 4.11 -12.76 -7.17
C LEU A 164 3.07 -13.74 -6.61
N MET A 165 2.12 -14.18 -7.43
CA MET A 165 1.05 -15.08 -6.99
C MET A 165 1.60 -16.41 -6.47
N LYS A 166 2.67 -16.95 -7.08
CA LYS A 166 3.35 -18.14 -6.58
C LYS A 166 3.97 -17.89 -5.20
N LEU A 167 4.72 -16.79 -5.03
CA LEU A 167 5.35 -16.44 -3.75
C LEU A 167 4.32 -16.25 -2.63
N LEU A 168 3.19 -15.62 -2.93
CA LEU A 168 2.12 -15.43 -1.95
C LEU A 168 1.46 -16.76 -1.56
N LYS A 169 1.23 -17.66 -2.52
CA LYS A 169 0.70 -19.00 -2.24
C LYS A 169 1.67 -19.82 -1.39
N ASP A 170 2.96 -19.83 -1.73
CA ASP A 170 3.99 -20.54 -0.99
C ASP A 170 4.13 -20.00 0.46
N ALA A 171 3.83 -18.71 0.66
CA ALA A 171 3.80 -18.05 1.96
C ALA A 171 2.45 -18.21 2.70
N ASN A 172 1.46 -18.87 2.12
CA ASN A 172 0.10 -18.96 2.65
C ASN A 172 -0.53 -17.59 2.93
N ASP A 173 -0.29 -16.60 2.05
CA ASP A 173 -0.90 -15.27 2.18
C ASP A 173 -2.43 -15.37 2.10
N PRO A 174 -3.17 -14.90 3.13
CA PRO A 174 -4.63 -15.04 3.16
C PRO A 174 -5.38 -14.34 2.02
N ARG A 175 -4.74 -13.40 1.30
CA ARG A 175 -5.36 -12.76 0.12
C ARG A 175 -5.46 -13.69 -1.08
N VAL A 176 -4.63 -14.72 -1.15
CA VAL A 176 -4.58 -15.67 -2.28
C VAL A 176 -4.86 -17.10 -1.88
N THR A 177 -4.94 -17.36 -0.57
CA THR A 177 -5.34 -18.65 -0.02
C THR A 177 -6.68 -18.48 0.70
N GLY A 178 -7.63 -19.39 0.52
CA GLY A 178 -8.98 -19.25 1.04
C GLY A 178 -9.83 -18.26 0.23
N ASP A 179 -10.72 -17.53 0.90
CA ASP A 179 -11.66 -16.57 0.29
C ASP A 179 -11.11 -15.14 0.13
N GLY A 180 -9.87 -14.90 0.57
CA GLY A 180 -9.22 -13.59 0.53
C GLY A 180 -9.80 -12.55 1.48
N SER A 181 -10.77 -12.88 2.33
CA SER A 181 -11.51 -11.92 3.16
C SER A 181 -11.00 -11.82 4.61
N THR A 182 -9.95 -12.55 4.97
CA THR A 182 -9.45 -12.65 6.36
C THR A 182 -9.25 -11.28 7.02
N PHE A 183 -8.70 -10.31 6.28
CA PHE A 183 -8.42 -8.98 6.82
C PHE A 183 -9.59 -8.00 6.69
N ASP A 184 -10.68 -8.39 6.07
CA ASP A 184 -11.88 -7.56 5.94
C ASP A 184 -12.83 -7.72 7.13
N LYS A 185 -12.55 -8.69 8.00
CA LYS A 185 -13.38 -9.05 9.16
C LYS A 185 -12.59 -8.85 10.46
N PRO A 186 -13.27 -8.46 11.57
CA PRO A 186 -12.64 -8.42 12.89
C PRO A 186 -12.21 -9.85 13.35
N PRO A 187 -11.28 -9.96 14.32
CA PRO A 187 -10.70 -8.85 15.09
C PRO A 187 -9.62 -8.10 14.32
N PHE A 188 -9.65 -6.76 14.42
CA PHE A 188 -8.58 -5.91 13.91
C PHE A 188 -7.50 -5.75 14.99
N SER A 189 -6.26 -5.49 14.58
CA SER A 189 -5.12 -5.40 15.50
C SER A 189 -5.14 -4.18 16.41
N ASP A 190 -5.96 -3.16 16.10
CA ASP A 190 -6.13 -1.96 16.90
C ASP A 190 -7.37 -2.11 17.81
N PRO A 191 -7.17 -2.23 19.13
CA PRO A 191 -8.26 -2.42 20.08
C PRO A 191 -9.25 -1.23 20.16
N GLU A 192 -8.79 0.00 19.86
CA GLU A 192 -9.64 1.18 19.87
C GLU A 192 -10.66 1.17 18.73
N GLN A 193 -10.43 0.35 17.72
CA GLN A 193 -11.26 0.25 16.53
C GLN A 193 -12.12 -1.02 16.49
N ALA A 194 -11.84 -1.97 17.35
CA ALA A 194 -12.62 -3.20 17.45
C ALA A 194 -13.99 -2.98 18.11
N GLY A 195 -14.24 -1.82 18.72
CA GLY A 195 -15.50 -1.50 19.36
C GLY A 195 -15.88 -0.04 19.20
N GLY A 196 -16.94 0.24 18.47
CA GLY A 196 -17.70 1.48 18.59
C GLY A 196 -18.39 1.59 19.97
N GLY A 197 -17.69 1.25 21.04
CA GLY A 197 -18.16 1.28 22.42
C GLY A 197 -17.68 2.54 23.11
N LYS A 198 -18.63 3.41 23.47
CA LYS A 198 -18.46 4.61 24.29
C LYS A 198 -17.44 4.37 25.40
N ALA A 199 -16.34 5.13 25.40
CA ALA A 199 -15.42 5.21 26.52
C ALA A 199 -16.21 5.55 27.78
N LYS A 200 -16.32 4.63 28.74
CA LYS A 200 -16.82 4.92 30.07
C LYS A 200 -15.87 5.93 30.70
N LYS A 201 -16.32 7.18 30.87
CA LYS A 201 -15.65 8.16 31.73
C LYS A 201 -15.51 7.50 33.13
N LYS A 202 -14.27 7.20 33.52
CA LYS A 202 -13.96 6.94 34.91
C LYS A 202 -14.17 8.27 35.69
N THR A 203 -15.26 8.40 36.33
CA THR A 203 -15.44 9.42 37.41
C THR A 203 -14.51 9.02 38.55
N ALA A 204 -13.44 9.81 38.73
CA ALA A 204 -12.64 9.76 39.94
C ALA A 204 -13.54 10.20 41.13
N LYS A 205 -13.55 9.38 42.15
CA LYS A 205 -13.98 9.76 43.53
C LYS A 205 -12.76 10.25 44.29
#